data_22f6cc70116b6d03e4591be7d128a64a
#
_entry.id   22f6cc70116b6d03e4591be7d128a64a
#
_cell.length_a   1.000
_cell.length_b   1.000
_cell.length_c   1.000
_cell.angle_alpha   90.00
_cell.angle_beta   90.00
_cell.angle_gamma   90.00
#
_symmetry.space_group_name_H-M   'P 1'
#
loop_
_entity.id
_entity.type
_entity.pdbx_description
1 polymer ?
#
loop_
_entity_poly.entity_id
_entity_poly.type
_entity_poly.pdbx_seq_one_letter_code
_entity_poly.pdbx_strand_id
1 'polypeptide(L)'
;MPDAVSDPKGPTSDPKDVVRRFFATLGTGDFAAIGEFFTDDSVWMVNDVARGLPSQHGRRAIIDDFLQPVREGLFEPGDPKVEIRSMIGEGDRVAAETTARGMLRNGNHYENHYVFIAQVDGDKVTFLREYMDTAYAHDISEGSAPDSADGDEHVAAQLRRLGH
;
A
#
# COMPACT_ATOMS: atom_id res chain seq x y z
N MET A 1 6.10 46.90 13.91
CA MET A 1 6.01 45.79 12.94
C MET A 1 4.92 44.89 13.45
N PRO A 2 3.75 44.80 12.82
CA PRO A 2 2.76 43.83 13.24
C PRO A 2 3.21 42.42 12.82
N ASP A 3 3.14 41.48 13.78
CA ASP A 3 3.37 40.07 13.60
C ASP A 3 2.46 39.52 12.50
N ALA A 4 3.05 38.84 11.54
CA ALA A 4 2.30 38.10 10.53
C ALA A 4 1.53 36.95 11.24
N VAL A 5 0.24 37.17 11.47
CA VAL A 5 -0.68 36.15 11.87
C VAL A 5 -0.74 35.15 10.72
N SER A 6 -0.19 33.96 10.93
CA SER A 6 -0.37 32.83 10.02
C SER A 6 -1.85 32.57 9.90
N ASP A 7 -2.39 32.69 8.68
CA ASP A 7 -3.77 32.28 8.39
C ASP A 7 -4.01 30.84 8.90
N PRO A 8 -5.09 30.58 9.62
CA PRO A 8 -5.41 29.21 10.01
C PRO A 8 -5.66 28.42 8.72
N LYS A 9 -4.80 27.41 8.46
CA LYS A 9 -5.00 26.40 7.44
C LYS A 9 -6.47 25.93 7.58
N GLY A 10 -7.28 26.08 6.52
CA GLY A 10 -8.68 25.63 6.53
C GLY A 10 -8.80 24.18 7.01
N PRO A 11 -10.01 23.67 7.28
CA PRO A 11 -10.19 22.35 7.89
C PRO A 11 -9.42 21.31 7.10
N THR A 12 -8.30 20.87 7.66
CA THR A 12 -7.49 19.79 7.08
C THR A 12 -8.30 18.51 7.21
N SER A 13 -8.44 17.75 6.10
CA SER A 13 -9.05 16.43 6.14
C SER A 13 -8.35 15.58 7.20
N ASP A 14 -9.12 14.77 7.95
CA ASP A 14 -8.52 13.81 8.89
C ASP A 14 -7.56 12.91 8.09
N PRO A 15 -6.27 12.79 8.46
CA PRO A 15 -5.31 11.97 7.75
C PRO A 15 -5.74 10.51 7.59
N LYS A 16 -6.46 9.93 8.56
CA LYS A 16 -7.03 8.59 8.44
C LYS A 16 -8.11 8.50 7.36
N ASP A 17 -8.90 9.55 7.17
CA ASP A 17 -9.91 9.58 6.11
C ASP A 17 -9.25 9.70 4.73
N VAL A 18 -8.18 10.45 4.61
CA VAL A 18 -7.38 10.50 3.36
C VAL A 18 -6.81 9.13 3.04
N VAL A 19 -6.19 8.46 4.00
CA VAL A 19 -5.62 7.12 3.83
C VAL A 19 -6.70 6.09 3.51
N ARG A 20 -7.87 6.17 4.15
CA ARG A 20 -9.01 5.28 3.85
C ARG A 20 -9.49 5.44 2.41
N ARG A 21 -9.65 6.68 1.94
CA ARG A 21 -10.03 6.96 0.55
C ARG A 21 -8.96 6.52 -0.43
N PHE A 22 -7.69 6.72 -0.10
CA PHE A 22 -6.57 6.26 -0.91
C PHE A 22 -6.62 4.74 -1.13
N PHE A 23 -6.73 3.92 -0.08
CA PHE A 23 -6.79 2.47 -0.22
C PHE A 23 -8.05 1.98 -0.92
N ALA A 24 -9.20 2.64 -0.69
CA ALA A 24 -10.42 2.34 -1.43
C ALA A 24 -10.23 2.56 -2.94
N THR A 25 -9.58 3.68 -3.32
CA THR A 25 -9.27 4.01 -4.72
C THR A 25 -8.19 3.07 -5.29
N LEU A 26 -7.16 2.75 -4.49
CA LEU A 26 -6.12 1.79 -4.89
C LEU A 26 -6.72 0.43 -5.27
N GLY A 27 -7.72 -0.04 -4.53
CA GLY A 27 -8.44 -1.27 -4.82
C GLY A 27 -9.18 -1.29 -6.15
N THR A 28 -9.54 -0.12 -6.72
CA THR A 28 -10.25 -0.04 -8.01
C THR A 28 -9.35 -0.28 -9.22
N GLY A 29 -8.05 0.02 -9.11
CA GLY A 29 -7.11 0.02 -10.24
C GLY A 29 -7.27 1.21 -11.19
N ASP A 30 -8.02 2.24 -10.82
CA ASP A 30 -8.09 3.50 -11.57
C ASP A 30 -6.84 4.34 -11.27
N PHE A 31 -5.81 4.18 -12.10
CA PHE A 31 -4.52 4.83 -11.92
C PHE A 31 -4.59 6.35 -11.99
N ALA A 32 -5.51 6.92 -12.76
CA ALA A 32 -5.73 8.36 -12.80
C ALA A 32 -6.25 8.86 -11.45
N ALA A 33 -7.28 8.20 -10.91
CA ALA A 33 -7.85 8.54 -9.61
C ALA A 33 -6.85 8.28 -8.45
N ILE A 34 -6.06 7.21 -8.52
CA ILE A 34 -5.00 6.92 -7.55
C ILE A 34 -3.94 8.03 -7.58
N GLY A 35 -3.56 8.49 -8.76
CA GLY A 35 -2.58 9.55 -8.96
C GLY A 35 -2.97 10.88 -8.32
N GLU A 36 -4.28 11.14 -8.15
CA GLU A 36 -4.74 12.37 -7.49
C GLU A 36 -4.38 12.46 -6.00
N PHE A 37 -4.03 11.35 -5.36
CA PHE A 37 -3.52 11.37 -3.98
C PHE A 37 -2.07 11.81 -3.87
N PHE A 38 -1.31 11.87 -4.96
CA PHE A 38 0.11 12.20 -4.96
C PHE A 38 0.40 13.56 -5.59
N THR A 39 1.52 14.15 -5.20
CA THR A 39 2.10 15.35 -5.80
C THR A 39 3.40 14.99 -6.51
N ASP A 40 4.02 15.97 -7.17
CA ASP A 40 5.32 15.79 -7.82
C ASP A 40 6.47 15.58 -6.81
N ASP A 41 6.24 15.91 -5.54
CA ASP A 41 7.20 15.71 -4.43
C ASP A 41 6.88 14.48 -3.57
N SER A 42 5.80 13.76 -3.86
CA SER A 42 5.44 12.56 -3.11
C SER A 42 6.46 11.45 -3.29
N VAL A 43 6.64 10.63 -2.25
CA VAL A 43 7.56 9.50 -2.28
C VAL A 43 6.84 8.22 -1.88
N TRP A 44 6.98 7.16 -2.67
CA TRP A 44 6.59 5.80 -2.30
C TRP A 44 7.84 4.92 -2.18
N MET A 45 8.03 4.34 -1.02
CA MET A 45 9.16 3.47 -0.72
C MET A 45 8.66 2.08 -0.32
N VAL A 46 9.07 1.08 -1.08
CA VAL A 46 8.90 -0.33 -0.69
C VAL A 46 10.13 -0.75 0.13
N ASN A 47 9.89 -1.32 1.30
CA ASN A 47 10.98 -1.78 2.17
C ASN A 47 11.45 -3.18 1.75
N ASP A 48 12.16 -3.26 0.64
CA ASP A 48 12.82 -4.48 0.16
C ASP A 48 14.32 -4.26 0.03
N VAL A 49 15.01 -4.30 1.16
CA VAL A 49 16.47 -4.05 1.23
C VAL A 49 17.26 -5.11 0.49
N ALA A 50 16.78 -6.35 0.47
CA ALA A 50 17.50 -7.46 -0.17
C ALA A 50 17.59 -7.31 -1.69
N ARG A 51 16.57 -6.70 -2.32
CA ARG A 51 16.53 -6.46 -3.76
C ARG A 51 16.93 -5.04 -4.14
N GLY A 52 17.09 -4.15 -3.14
CA GLY A 52 17.49 -2.78 -3.36
C GLY A 52 16.51 -2.00 -4.24
N LEU A 53 15.21 -2.21 -4.06
CA LEU A 53 14.20 -1.50 -4.82
C LEU A 53 14.30 0.01 -4.59
N PRO A 54 14.40 0.82 -5.66
CA PRO A 54 14.49 2.26 -5.52
C PRO A 54 13.16 2.86 -5.04
N SER A 55 13.24 3.94 -4.26
CA SER A 55 12.07 4.75 -3.94
C SER A 55 11.55 5.44 -5.21
N GLN A 56 10.22 5.54 -5.31
CA GLN A 56 9.56 6.24 -6.41
C GLN A 56 9.31 7.69 -6.01
N HIS A 57 9.76 8.63 -6.81
CA HIS A 57 9.68 10.06 -6.53
C HIS A 57 8.78 10.77 -7.53
N GLY A 58 7.73 11.39 -7.03
CA GLY A 58 6.74 12.11 -7.81
C GLY A 58 5.61 11.22 -8.34
N ARG A 59 4.45 11.85 -8.59
CA ARG A 59 3.23 11.20 -9.05
C ARG A 59 3.49 10.28 -10.25
N ARG A 60 4.20 10.74 -11.26
CA ARG A 60 4.47 9.99 -12.46
C ARG A 60 5.25 8.70 -12.17
N ALA A 61 6.37 8.79 -11.45
CA ALA A 61 7.18 7.62 -11.12
C ALA A 61 6.39 6.61 -10.28
N ILE A 62 5.57 7.10 -9.33
CA ILE A 62 4.72 6.25 -8.49
C ILE A 62 3.69 5.51 -9.34
N ILE A 63 3.02 6.19 -10.26
CA ILE A 63 1.91 5.61 -11.04
C ILE A 63 2.42 4.87 -12.28
N ASP A 64 3.11 5.60 -13.18
CA ASP A 64 3.41 5.10 -14.54
C ASP A 64 4.62 4.17 -14.56
N ASP A 65 5.62 4.43 -13.71
CA ASP A 65 6.88 3.68 -13.72
C ASP A 65 6.89 2.53 -12.69
N PHE A 66 5.98 2.55 -11.70
CA PHE A 66 5.95 1.55 -10.62
C PHE A 66 4.58 0.86 -10.48
N LEU A 67 3.55 1.55 -10.00
CA LEU A 67 2.31 0.90 -9.56
C LEU A 67 1.56 0.22 -10.69
N GLN A 68 1.39 0.91 -11.82
CA GLN A 68 0.67 0.37 -12.97
C GLN A 68 1.41 -0.83 -13.59
N PRO A 69 2.72 -0.75 -13.89
CA PRO A 69 3.46 -1.92 -14.41
C PRO A 69 3.46 -3.12 -13.46
N VAL A 70 3.61 -2.89 -12.15
CA VAL A 70 3.57 -3.97 -11.16
C VAL A 70 2.19 -4.64 -11.13
N ARG A 71 1.12 -3.84 -11.07
CA ARG A 71 -0.23 -4.38 -11.01
C ARG A 71 -0.62 -5.12 -12.29
N GLU A 72 -0.41 -4.50 -13.45
CA GLU A 72 -0.74 -5.11 -14.74
C GLU A 72 0.18 -6.28 -15.12
N GLY A 73 1.43 -6.26 -14.66
CA GLY A 73 2.39 -7.33 -14.92
C GLY A 73 2.18 -8.58 -14.07
N LEU A 74 1.77 -8.41 -12.83
CA LEU A 74 1.66 -9.52 -11.88
C LEU A 74 0.23 -10.08 -11.75
N PHE A 75 -0.79 -9.21 -11.78
CA PHE A 75 -2.15 -9.59 -11.43
C PHE A 75 -3.07 -9.72 -12.63
N GLU A 76 -4.11 -10.53 -12.49
CA GLU A 76 -5.21 -10.56 -13.43
C GLU A 76 -6.01 -9.25 -13.38
N PRO A 77 -6.71 -8.87 -14.48
CA PRO A 77 -7.49 -7.64 -14.53
C PRO A 77 -8.49 -7.54 -13.38
N GLY A 78 -8.47 -6.39 -12.68
CA GLY A 78 -9.34 -6.14 -11.54
C GLY A 78 -8.74 -6.52 -10.18
N ASP A 79 -7.59 -7.16 -10.14
CA ASP A 79 -6.85 -7.52 -8.93
C ASP A 79 -5.59 -6.66 -8.75
N PRO A 80 -4.98 -6.60 -7.54
CA PRO A 80 -5.49 -7.16 -6.29
C PRO A 80 -6.61 -6.31 -5.67
N LYS A 81 -7.42 -6.94 -4.80
CA LYS A 81 -8.31 -6.25 -3.86
C LYS A 81 -7.52 -5.91 -2.61
N VAL A 82 -7.69 -4.71 -2.10
CA VAL A 82 -7.00 -4.24 -0.89
C VAL A 82 -8.03 -3.94 0.19
N GLU A 83 -7.84 -4.54 1.36
CA GLU A 83 -8.71 -4.38 2.53
C GLU A 83 -7.90 -3.79 3.68
N ILE A 84 -8.40 -2.72 4.31
CA ILE A 84 -7.83 -2.17 5.54
C ILE A 84 -8.32 -3.03 6.72
N ARG A 85 -7.37 -3.55 7.50
CA ARG A 85 -7.64 -4.33 8.71
C ARG A 85 -7.73 -3.43 9.95
N SER A 86 -6.77 -2.53 10.08
CA SER A 86 -6.71 -1.56 11.17
C SER A 86 -5.96 -0.30 10.77
N MET A 87 -6.19 0.80 11.49
CA MET A 87 -5.42 2.05 11.32
C MET A 87 -5.22 2.74 12.66
N ILE A 88 -4.00 3.21 12.89
CA ILE A 88 -3.66 4.14 13.95
C ILE A 88 -3.06 5.41 13.36
N GLY A 89 -3.25 6.56 13.99
CA GLY A 89 -2.74 7.84 13.49
C GLY A 89 -2.32 8.75 14.61
N GLU A 90 -1.27 9.53 14.35
CA GLU A 90 -0.78 10.60 15.22
C GLU A 90 -0.35 11.78 14.34
N GLY A 91 -0.93 12.94 14.59
CA GLY A 91 -0.69 14.14 13.78
C GLY A 91 -1.02 13.89 12.30
N ASP A 92 -0.08 14.13 11.42
CA ASP A 92 -0.18 13.94 9.98
C ASP A 92 0.22 12.53 9.49
N ARG A 93 0.52 11.60 10.43
CA ARG A 93 1.00 10.24 10.13
C ARG A 93 -0.05 9.19 10.45
N VAL A 94 -0.16 8.20 9.57
CA VAL A 94 -1.08 7.06 9.72
C VAL A 94 -0.33 5.77 9.44
N ALA A 95 -0.44 4.81 10.35
CA ALA A 95 -0.09 3.43 10.09
C ALA A 95 -1.36 2.64 9.75
N ALA A 96 -1.36 1.96 8.61
CA ALA A 96 -2.47 1.15 8.14
C ALA A 96 -2.02 -0.30 7.93
N GLU A 97 -2.65 -1.22 8.61
CA GLU A 97 -2.54 -2.65 8.31
C GLU A 97 -3.54 -3.00 7.22
N THR A 98 -3.06 -3.62 6.16
CA THR A 98 -3.90 -4.01 5.03
C THR A 98 -3.60 -5.44 4.60
N THR A 99 -4.55 -6.03 3.89
CA THR A 99 -4.36 -7.30 3.19
C THR A 99 -4.67 -7.07 1.71
N ALA A 100 -3.78 -7.51 0.83
CA ALA A 100 -4.03 -7.56 -0.61
C ALA A 100 -4.27 -9.00 -1.04
N ARG A 101 -5.36 -9.24 -1.79
CA ARG A 101 -5.73 -10.55 -2.34
C ARG A 101 -6.02 -10.44 -3.81
N GLY A 102 -5.62 -11.44 -4.58
CA GLY A 102 -5.92 -11.49 -6.01
C GLY A 102 -5.37 -12.70 -6.72
N MET A 103 -5.73 -12.85 -7.98
CA MET A 103 -5.14 -13.83 -8.87
C MET A 103 -3.93 -13.26 -9.56
N LEU A 104 -2.82 -14.00 -9.52
CA LEU A 104 -1.64 -13.69 -10.32
C LEU A 104 -1.80 -14.26 -11.72
N ARG A 105 -1.13 -13.64 -12.70
CA ARG A 105 -1.11 -14.10 -14.09
C ARG A 105 -0.49 -15.49 -14.28
N ASN A 106 0.28 -15.98 -13.31
CA ASN A 106 0.79 -17.35 -13.30
C ASN A 106 -0.22 -18.39 -12.78
N GLY A 107 -1.43 -17.95 -12.39
CA GLY A 107 -2.51 -18.80 -11.90
C GLY A 107 -2.55 -19.01 -10.39
N ASN A 108 -1.59 -18.48 -9.65
CA ASN A 108 -1.56 -18.59 -8.19
C ASN A 108 -2.48 -17.56 -7.52
N HIS A 109 -3.05 -17.94 -6.39
CA HIS A 109 -3.75 -17.00 -5.50
C HIS A 109 -2.73 -16.26 -4.64
N TYR A 110 -2.80 -14.95 -4.69
CA TYR A 110 -1.96 -14.07 -3.89
C TYR A 110 -2.73 -13.58 -2.67
N GLU A 111 -2.13 -13.71 -1.50
CA GLU A 111 -2.55 -13.02 -0.29
C GLU A 111 -1.32 -12.61 0.49
N ASN A 112 -1.16 -11.30 0.70
CA ASN A 112 -0.06 -10.77 1.50
C ASN A 112 -0.57 -9.71 2.46
N HIS A 113 0.12 -9.59 3.59
CA HIS A 113 -0.19 -8.63 4.64
C HIS A 113 0.81 -7.49 4.60
N TYR A 114 0.31 -6.29 4.75
CA TYR A 114 1.09 -5.06 4.63
C TYR A 114 0.91 -4.17 5.85
N VAL A 115 1.95 -3.43 6.16
CA VAL A 115 1.85 -2.21 6.96
C VAL A 115 2.32 -1.06 6.10
N PHE A 116 1.48 -0.07 5.95
CA PHE A 116 1.84 1.19 5.31
C PHE A 116 1.96 2.28 6.35
N ILE A 117 3.07 3.04 6.30
CA ILE A 117 3.21 4.28 7.05
C ILE A 117 3.05 5.43 6.07
N ALA A 118 1.94 6.14 6.17
CA ALA A 118 1.62 7.28 5.34
C ALA A 118 1.87 8.60 6.09
N GLN A 119 2.39 9.61 5.39
CA GLN A 119 2.36 11.01 5.80
C GLN A 119 1.42 11.77 4.88
N VAL A 120 0.56 12.59 5.47
CA VAL A 120 -0.53 13.27 4.76
C VAL A 120 -0.39 14.78 4.96
N ASP A 121 -0.50 15.55 3.89
CA ASP A 121 -0.66 17.00 3.94
C ASP A 121 -1.91 17.41 3.13
N GLY A 122 -2.88 17.99 3.84
CA GLY A 122 -4.19 18.28 3.28
C GLY A 122 -4.93 17.00 2.86
N ASP A 123 -5.11 16.81 1.57
CA ASP A 123 -5.74 15.64 0.96
C ASP A 123 -4.74 14.75 0.19
N LYS A 124 -3.44 15.01 0.34
CA LYS A 124 -2.36 14.32 -0.39
C LYS A 124 -1.55 13.40 0.52
N VAL A 125 -1.14 12.28 -0.03
CA VAL A 125 -0.15 11.38 0.56
C VAL A 125 1.22 11.85 0.07
N THR A 126 2.00 12.49 0.97
CA THR A 126 3.31 13.04 0.63
C THR A 126 4.43 12.03 0.78
N PHE A 127 4.25 11.06 1.65
CA PHE A 127 5.18 9.96 1.82
C PHE A 127 4.41 8.67 2.14
N LEU A 128 4.77 7.57 1.48
CA LEU A 128 4.21 6.25 1.73
C LEU A 128 5.35 5.24 1.84
N ARG A 129 5.46 4.59 2.99
CA ARG A 129 6.39 3.50 3.22
C ARG A 129 5.63 2.19 3.35
N GLU A 130 6.02 1.22 2.53
CA GLU A 130 5.38 -0.08 2.42
C GLU A 130 6.25 -1.17 3.03
N TYR A 131 5.68 -1.96 3.92
CA TYR A 131 6.26 -3.16 4.50
C TYR A 131 5.35 -4.34 4.20
N MET A 132 5.95 -5.45 3.79
CA MET A 132 5.23 -6.70 3.49
C MET A 132 6.18 -7.89 3.64
N ASP A 133 5.67 -9.10 3.51
CA ASP A 133 6.51 -10.26 3.29
C ASP A 133 7.03 -10.25 1.85
N THR A 134 8.24 -9.70 1.69
CA THR A 134 8.89 -9.56 0.38
C THR A 134 9.42 -10.89 -0.16
N ALA A 135 9.77 -11.84 0.72
CA ALA A 135 10.18 -13.17 0.30
C ALA A 135 9.01 -13.92 -0.34
N TYR A 136 7.86 -13.95 0.36
CA TYR A 136 6.64 -14.54 -0.18
C TYR A 136 6.20 -13.87 -1.50
N ALA A 137 6.17 -12.53 -1.54
CA ALA A 137 5.75 -11.81 -2.74
C ALA A 137 6.60 -12.16 -3.97
N HIS A 138 7.91 -12.34 -3.77
CA HIS A 138 8.83 -12.75 -4.83
C HIS A 138 8.59 -14.22 -5.23
N ASP A 139 8.61 -15.12 -4.27
CA ASP A 139 8.53 -16.54 -4.52
C ASP A 139 7.21 -16.96 -5.16
N ILE A 140 6.07 -16.38 -4.73
CA ILE A 140 4.75 -16.67 -5.32
C ILE A 140 4.63 -16.12 -6.74
N SER A 141 5.22 -14.96 -7.03
CA SER A 141 5.21 -14.39 -8.38
C SER A 141 6.08 -15.18 -9.35
N GLU A 142 7.12 -15.85 -8.87
CA GLU A 142 7.96 -16.77 -9.63
C GLU A 142 7.42 -18.22 -9.64
N GLY A 143 6.34 -18.49 -8.91
CA GLY A 143 5.74 -19.83 -8.83
C GLY A 143 6.47 -20.81 -7.91
N SER A 144 7.35 -20.32 -7.01
CA SER A 144 8.13 -21.14 -6.08
C SER A 144 7.56 -21.23 -4.68
N ALA A 145 6.68 -20.28 -4.28
CA ALA A 145 5.98 -20.33 -3.01
C ALA A 145 4.65 -21.12 -3.09
N PRO A 146 4.16 -21.64 -1.97
CA PRO A 146 2.81 -22.21 -1.90
C PRO A 146 1.75 -21.19 -2.31
N ASP A 147 0.71 -21.67 -2.99
CA ASP A 147 -0.48 -20.88 -3.28
C ASP A 147 -1.14 -20.43 -1.97
N SER A 148 -1.52 -19.15 -1.87
CA SER A 148 -2.18 -18.61 -0.69
C SER A 148 -3.54 -19.23 -0.39
N ALA A 149 -4.17 -19.91 -1.37
CA ALA A 149 -5.37 -20.71 -1.13
C ALA A 149 -5.12 -21.81 -0.08
N ASP A 150 -3.87 -22.31 0.02
CA ASP A 150 -3.46 -23.28 1.03
C ASP A 150 -2.91 -22.62 2.32
N GLY A 151 -2.65 -21.29 2.28
CA GLY A 151 -1.98 -20.54 3.33
C GLY A 151 -2.80 -20.36 4.60
N ASP A 152 -4.11 -20.19 4.48
CA ASP A 152 -5.02 -20.03 5.62
C ASP A 152 -5.00 -21.24 6.57
N GLU A 153 -4.87 -22.45 6.02
CA GLU A 153 -4.77 -23.67 6.81
C GLU A 153 -3.43 -23.78 7.53
N HIS A 154 -2.34 -23.31 6.90
CA HIS A 154 -1.01 -23.29 7.47
C HIS A 154 -0.90 -22.29 8.62
N VAL A 155 -1.39 -21.06 8.43
CA VAL A 155 -1.42 -20.02 9.47
C VAL A 155 -2.30 -20.45 10.65
N ALA A 156 -3.48 -20.98 10.39
CA ALA A 156 -4.36 -21.51 11.41
C ALA A 156 -3.72 -22.67 12.20
N ALA A 157 -2.94 -23.52 11.54
CA ALA A 157 -2.20 -24.60 12.19
C ALA A 157 -1.07 -24.07 13.07
N GLN A 158 -0.37 -23.01 12.65
CA GLN A 158 0.67 -22.35 13.45
C GLN A 158 0.07 -21.65 14.69
N LEU A 159 -1.03 -20.91 14.52
CA LEU A 159 -1.71 -20.25 15.63
C LEU A 159 -2.19 -21.25 16.68
N ARG A 160 -2.76 -22.38 16.24
CA ARG A 160 -3.14 -23.47 17.18
C ARG A 160 -1.94 -24.04 17.95
N ARG A 161 -0.75 -24.13 17.34
CA ARG A 161 0.49 -24.59 18.01
C ARG A 161 1.01 -23.59 19.04
N LEU A 162 0.72 -22.30 18.85
CA LEU A 162 1.12 -21.22 19.75
C LEU A 162 0.09 -20.97 20.88
N GLY A 163 -1.03 -21.71 20.91
CA GLY A 163 -2.05 -21.61 21.96
C GLY A 163 -3.00 -20.42 21.81
N HIS A 164 -3.17 -19.93 20.59
CA HIS A 164 -4.14 -18.90 20.22
C HIS A 164 -5.34 -19.49 19.49
#